data_93c562cf03d0f248741406141d6d1de9
#
_entry.id   93c562cf03d0f248741406141d6d1de9
#
_cell.length_a   1.000
_cell.length_b   1.000
_cell.length_c   1.000
_cell.angle_alpha   90.00
_cell.angle_beta   90.00
_cell.angle_gamma   90.00
#
_symmetry.space_group_name_H-M   'P 1'
#
loop_
_entity.id
_entity.type
_entity.pdbx_description
1 polymer ?
#
loop_
_entity_poly.entity_id
_entity_poly.type
_entity_poly.pdbx_seq_one_letter_code
_entity_poly.pdbx_strand_id
1 'polypeptide(L)' 'MSRRKIEQAKLQYWAGMIRDCQHSGLKTKEWLANHGISKDTYYYWYKKVQTVCVEA' A
#
# COMPACT_ATOMS: atom_id res chain seq x y z
N MET A 1 -22.84 -1.15 -1.64
CA MET A 1 -22.78 -0.82 -1.41
C MET A 1 -21.85 -0.43 -1.22
N SER A 2 -21.14 -0.56 -1.28
CA SER A 2 -20.64 0.08 -0.81
C SER A 2 -19.27 0.45 -1.15
N ARG A 3 -18.99 1.71 -1.37
CA ARG A 3 -17.70 2.23 -1.56
C ARG A 3 -16.76 1.88 -0.44
N ARG A 4 -17.29 1.80 0.78
CA ARG A 4 -16.47 1.47 1.92
C ARG A 4 -15.86 0.08 1.81
N LYS A 5 -16.65 -0.85 1.33
CA LYS A 5 -16.19 -2.20 1.18
C LYS A 5 -15.06 -2.29 0.17
N ILE A 6 -15.21 -1.56 -0.93
CA ILE A 6 -14.19 -1.56 -1.96
C ILE A 6 -12.91 -0.92 -1.43
N GLU A 7 -13.08 0.17 -0.70
CA GLU A 7 -11.93 0.87 -0.14
C GLU A 7 -11.18 0.02 0.87
N GLN A 8 -11.92 -0.68 1.71
CA GLN A 8 -11.29 -1.56 2.69
C GLN A 8 -10.54 -2.69 2.04
N ALA A 9 -11.10 -3.25 0.99
CA ALA A 9 -10.41 -4.31 0.26
C ALA A 9 -9.10 -3.80 -0.31
N LYS A 10 -9.12 -2.59 -0.86
CA LYS A 10 -7.92 -1.99 -1.41
C LYS A 10 -6.92 -1.68 -0.32
N LEU A 11 -7.39 -1.21 0.83
CA LEU A 11 -6.50 -0.92 1.94
C LEU A 11 -5.78 -2.17 2.41
N GLN A 12 -6.50 -3.28 2.51
CA GLN A 12 -5.87 -4.54 2.89
C GLN A 12 -4.87 -5.00 1.86
N TYR A 13 -5.23 -4.86 0.59
CA TYR A 13 -4.33 -5.22 -0.49
C TYR A 13 -3.03 -4.42 -0.40
N TRP A 14 -3.16 -3.10 -0.22
CA TRP A 14 -2.00 -2.24 -0.18
C TRP A 14 -1.19 -2.41 1.11
N ALA A 15 -1.87 -2.74 2.20
CA ALA A 15 -1.15 -3.05 3.44
C ALA A 15 -0.24 -4.25 3.22
N GLY A 16 -0.74 -5.26 2.53
CA GLY A 16 0.07 -6.41 2.20
C GLY A 16 1.21 -6.07 1.25
N MET A 17 0.92 -5.21 0.26
CA MET A 17 1.95 -4.79 -0.67
C MET A 17 3.06 -4.01 0.02
N ILE A 18 2.67 -3.12 0.92
CA ILE A 18 3.66 -2.33 1.66
C ILE A 18 4.52 -3.23 2.53
N ARG A 19 3.89 -4.15 3.21
CA ARG A 19 4.63 -5.10 4.03
C ARG A 19 5.61 -5.92 3.18
N ASP A 20 5.15 -6.38 2.03
CA ASP A 20 5.98 -7.15 1.13
C ASP A 20 7.19 -6.34 0.69
N CYS A 21 6.97 -5.07 0.39
CA CYS A 21 8.06 -4.18 0.01
C CYS A 21 9.09 -4.08 1.12
N GLN A 22 8.62 -3.90 2.34
CA GLN A 22 9.52 -3.73 3.48
C GLN A 22 10.31 -5.00 3.79
N HIS A 23 9.71 -6.14 3.53
CA HIS A 23 10.37 -7.43 3.81
C HIS A 23 11.18 -7.96 2.64
N SER A 24 11.12 -7.29 1.49
CA SER A 24 11.77 -7.79 0.29
C SER A 24 13.29 -7.63 0.33
N GLY A 25 13.76 -6.71 1.14
CA GLY A 25 15.18 -6.41 1.17
C GLY A 25 15.62 -5.46 0.07
N LEU A 26 14.71 -5.08 -0.79
CA LEU A 26 15.00 -4.13 -1.86
C LEU A 26 14.65 -2.71 -1.42
N LYS A 27 15.29 -1.75 -2.08
CA LYS A 27 14.89 -0.37 -1.87
C LYS A 27 13.49 -0.17 -2.43
N THR A 28 12.74 0.74 -1.83
CA THR A 28 11.38 1.01 -2.27
C THR A 28 11.33 1.29 -3.77
N LYS A 29 12.26 2.08 -4.25
CA LYS A 29 12.32 2.44 -5.65
C LYS A 29 12.44 1.20 -6.54
N GLU A 30 13.33 0.30 -6.16
CA GLU A 30 13.56 -0.92 -6.94
C GLU A 30 12.36 -1.84 -6.89
N TRP A 31 11.78 -1.98 -5.71
CA TRP A 31 10.61 -2.82 -5.55
C TRP A 31 9.45 -2.32 -6.40
N LEU A 32 9.24 -1.00 -6.40
CA LEU A 32 8.17 -0.40 -7.19
C LEU A 32 8.40 -0.63 -8.68
N ALA A 33 9.65 -0.48 -9.12
CA ALA A 33 9.97 -0.69 -10.53
C ALA A 33 9.68 -2.14 -10.93
N ASN A 34 10.01 -3.08 -10.06
CA ASN A 34 9.78 -4.48 -10.36
C ASN A 34 8.30 -4.82 -10.45
N HIS A 35 7.48 -4.07 -9.71
CA HIS A 35 6.04 -4.33 -9.69
C HIS A 35 5.26 -3.39 -10.61
N GLY A 36 5.94 -2.50 -11.28
CA GLY A 36 5.27 -1.57 -12.19
C GLY A 36 4.35 -0.59 -11.48
N ILE A 37 4.70 -0.22 -10.27
CA ILE A 37 3.89 0.70 -9.47
C ILE A 37 4.59 2.05 -9.41
N SER A 38 3.82 3.12 -9.62
CA SER A 38 4.39 4.46 -9.55
C SER A 38 4.55 4.89 -8.09
N LYS A 39 5.52 5.77 -7.86
CA LYS A 39 5.76 6.29 -6.53
C LYS A 39 4.53 7.00 -5.96
N ASP A 40 3.88 7.79 -6.80
CA ASP A 40 2.72 8.55 -6.36
C ASP A 40 1.64 7.64 -5.82
N THR A 41 1.36 6.57 -6.56
CA THR A 41 0.34 5.62 -6.15
C THR A 41 0.73 4.93 -4.86
N TYR A 42 1.99 4.50 -4.78
CA TYR A 42 2.47 3.79 -3.60
C TYR A 42 2.36 4.66 -2.35
N TYR A 43 2.84 5.89 -2.42
CA TYR A 43 2.83 6.76 -1.24
C TYR A 43 1.43 7.22 -0.88
N TYR A 44 0.55 7.35 -1.85
CA TYR A 44 -0.83 7.66 -1.58
C TYR A 44 -1.44 6.59 -0.67
N TRP A 45 -1.26 5.32 -1.05
CA TRP A 45 -1.82 4.22 -0.26
C TRP A 45 -1.05 4.00 1.03
N TYR A 46 0.24 4.26 1.00
CA TYR A 46 1.06 4.15 2.19
C TYR A 46 0.50 5.04 3.30
N LYS A 47 0.23 6.29 2.95
CA LYS A 47 -0.33 7.22 3.93
C LYS A 47 -1.70 6.78 4.40
N LYS A 48 -2.54 6.34 3.47
CA LYS A 48 -3.88 5.90 3.83
C LYS A 48 -3.84 4.72 4.78
N VAL A 49 -3.00 3.75 4.49
CA VAL A 49 -2.89 2.57 5.33
C VAL A 49 -2.41 2.95 6.72
N GLN A 50 -1.43 3.82 6.80
CA GLN A 50 -0.92 4.25 8.10
C GLN A 50 -1.98 4.98 8.91
N THR A 51 -2.73 5.84 8.25
CA THR A 51 -3.76 6.59 8.94
C THR A 51 -4.81 5.66 9.53
N VAL A 52 -5.25 4.69 8.73
CA VAL A 52 -6.26 3.74 9.18
C VAL A 52 -5.72 2.91 10.34
N CYS A 53 -4.48 2.46 10.22
CA CYS A 53 -3.90 1.65 11.28
C CYS A 53 -3.75 2.43 12.58
N VAL A 54 -3.38 3.71 12.47
CA VAL A 54 -3.18 4.52 13.64
C VAL A 54 -4.51 4.75 14.36
N GLU A 55 -5.57 4.92 13.60
CA GLU A 55 -6.87 5.16 14.19
C GLU A 55 -7.50 3.89 14.74
N ALA A 56 -7.10 2.78 14.23
CA ALA A 56 -7.62 1.53 14.73
C ALA A 56 -7.04 1.21 16.07
#